data_69bba30c143b772b6f53be029352e9d3
#
_entry.id   69bba30c143b772b6f53be029352e9d3
#
_cell.length_a   1.000
_cell.length_b   1.000
_cell.length_c   1.000
_cell.angle_alpha   90.00
_cell.angle_beta   90.00
_cell.angle_gamma   90.00
#
_symmetry.space_group_name_H-M   'P 1'
#
loop_
_entity.id
_entity.type
_entity.pdbx_description
1 polymer ?
#
loop_
_entity_poly.entity_id
_entity_poly.type
_entity_poly.pdbx_seq_one_letter_code
_entity_poly.pdbx_strand_id
1 'polypeptide(L)'
;MQLAKSFEQAACVLVLLATQRPDIPLTSDVIHERIGGSASYIRKIIRKLVVADLVASTSGNNGGVQLARSPETISIKDVVLAIEGPLHTFPDRGYFDQVFKDVQPVADEGTKVVNGIFSQADQLWLEFLSGQKIAALIKDLLAVSQIPVLNWNNQSEDKMGQLNQILARMRTAK
;
A
#
# COMPACT_ATOMS: atom_id res chain seq x y z
N MET A 1 -14.52 8.61 4.82
CA MET A 1 -13.79 7.76 3.85
C MET A 1 -13.15 6.61 4.62
N GLN A 2 -13.21 5.40 4.09
CA GLN A 2 -12.60 4.21 4.69
C GLN A 2 -11.81 3.49 3.58
N LEU A 3 -10.53 3.22 3.83
CA LEU A 3 -9.71 2.43 2.91
C LEU A 3 -10.22 0.99 2.85
N ALA A 4 -10.17 0.38 1.67
CA ALA A 4 -10.57 -1.01 1.49
C ALA A 4 -9.58 -1.98 2.17
N LYS A 5 -10.04 -3.17 2.54
CA LYS A 5 -9.20 -4.25 3.09
C LYS A 5 -7.98 -4.56 2.21
N SER A 6 -8.11 -4.34 0.90
CA SER A 6 -7.01 -4.52 -0.07
C SER A 6 -5.82 -3.60 0.17
N PHE A 7 -6.02 -2.43 0.78
CA PHE A 7 -4.90 -1.54 1.15
C PHE A 7 -3.99 -2.20 2.19
N GLU A 8 -4.56 -2.75 3.27
CA GLU A 8 -3.80 -3.45 4.30
C GLU A 8 -3.03 -4.64 3.72
N GLN A 9 -3.69 -5.44 2.88
CA GLN A 9 -3.06 -6.57 2.21
C GLN A 9 -1.92 -6.13 1.27
N ALA A 10 -2.10 -5.03 0.53
CA ALA A 10 -1.05 -4.47 -0.32
C ALA A 10 0.16 -3.98 0.50
N ALA A 11 -0.09 -3.31 1.63
CA ALA A 11 0.98 -2.91 2.56
C ALA A 11 1.75 -4.13 3.07
N CYS A 12 1.05 -5.21 3.47
CA CYS A 12 1.68 -6.47 3.87
C CYS A 12 2.52 -7.11 2.75
N VAL A 13 2.03 -7.09 1.50
CA VAL A 13 2.83 -7.55 0.34
C VAL A 13 4.13 -6.76 0.25
N LEU A 14 4.07 -5.43 0.32
CA LEU A 14 5.26 -4.58 0.23
C LEU A 14 6.23 -4.79 1.39
N VAL A 15 5.74 -5.04 2.61
CA VAL A 15 6.57 -5.39 3.78
C VAL A 15 7.30 -6.72 3.54
N LEU A 16 6.60 -7.75 3.05
CA LEU A 16 7.23 -9.04 2.70
C LEU A 16 8.31 -8.85 1.64
N LEU A 17 8.02 -8.07 0.58
CA LEU A 17 8.98 -7.83 -0.51
C LEU A 17 10.17 -6.97 -0.07
N ALA A 18 9.97 -5.99 0.82
CA ALA A 18 11.04 -5.14 1.33
C ALA A 18 11.99 -5.88 2.28
N THR A 19 11.50 -6.94 2.91
CA THR A 19 12.30 -7.82 3.79
C THR A 19 12.80 -9.07 3.08
N GLN A 20 12.39 -9.32 1.82
CA GLN A 20 12.89 -10.43 1.01
C GLN A 20 14.29 -10.12 0.47
N ARG A 21 15.12 -11.13 0.32
CA ARG A 21 16.39 -11.05 -0.39
C ARG A 21 16.20 -10.47 -1.80
N PRO A 22 16.95 -9.43 -2.19
CA PRO A 22 16.73 -8.73 -3.45
C PRO A 22 17.08 -9.56 -4.69
N ASP A 23 17.93 -10.59 -4.53
CA ASP A 23 18.35 -11.52 -5.58
C ASP A 23 17.38 -12.69 -5.82
N ILE A 24 16.35 -12.86 -4.97
CA ILE A 24 15.41 -13.97 -5.04
C ILE A 24 13.99 -13.44 -5.07
N PRO A 25 13.27 -13.54 -6.20
CA PRO A 25 11.86 -13.16 -6.26
C PRO A 25 11.02 -13.96 -5.26
N LEU A 26 10.05 -13.31 -4.62
CA LEU A 26 9.10 -13.95 -3.73
C LEU A 26 7.98 -14.58 -4.53
N THR A 27 7.69 -15.86 -4.30
CA THR A 27 6.63 -16.55 -5.03
C THR A 27 5.24 -16.09 -4.58
N SER A 28 4.27 -16.08 -5.49
CA SER A 28 2.89 -15.73 -5.16
C SER A 28 2.25 -16.71 -4.16
N ASP A 29 2.69 -17.95 -4.13
CA ASP A 29 2.18 -18.97 -3.21
C ASP A 29 2.61 -18.65 -1.77
N VAL A 30 3.88 -18.27 -1.54
CA VAL A 30 4.36 -17.83 -0.23
C VAL A 30 3.64 -16.56 0.23
N ILE A 31 3.40 -15.60 -0.66
CA ILE A 31 2.62 -14.40 -0.34
C ILE A 31 1.19 -14.79 0.08
N HIS A 32 0.55 -15.66 -0.68
CA HIS A 32 -0.80 -16.14 -0.37
C HIS A 32 -0.86 -16.89 0.96
N GLU A 33 0.08 -17.80 1.22
CA GLU A 33 0.16 -18.55 2.48
C GLU A 33 0.26 -17.60 3.70
N ARG A 34 1.04 -16.52 3.58
CA ARG A 34 1.27 -15.59 4.69
C ARG A 34 0.16 -14.58 4.91
N ILE A 35 -0.44 -14.07 3.84
CA ILE A 35 -1.50 -13.06 3.92
C ILE A 35 -2.86 -13.73 4.12
N GLY A 36 -3.03 -14.95 3.62
CA GLY A 36 -4.30 -15.66 3.65
C GLY A 36 -5.31 -15.12 2.63
N GLY A 37 -6.55 -15.63 2.72
CA GLY A 37 -7.63 -15.25 1.83
C GLY A 37 -7.62 -15.98 0.49
N SER A 38 -8.16 -15.37 -0.57
CA SER A 38 -8.25 -15.96 -1.89
C SER A 38 -6.99 -15.69 -2.72
N ALA A 39 -6.36 -16.73 -3.26
CA ALA A 39 -5.19 -16.62 -4.15
C ALA A 39 -5.47 -15.73 -5.38
N SER A 40 -6.69 -15.79 -5.93
CA SER A 40 -7.09 -14.94 -7.05
C SER A 40 -7.16 -13.47 -6.66
N TYR A 41 -7.56 -13.18 -5.42
CA TYR A 41 -7.63 -11.81 -4.90
C TYR A 41 -6.22 -11.24 -4.63
N ILE A 42 -5.34 -12.03 -4.04
CA ILE A 42 -3.93 -11.64 -3.85
C ILE A 42 -3.26 -11.33 -5.18
N ARG A 43 -3.50 -12.16 -6.22
CA ARG A 43 -3.00 -11.87 -7.58
C ARG A 43 -3.53 -10.55 -8.14
N LYS A 44 -4.79 -10.17 -7.86
CA LYS A 44 -5.33 -8.85 -8.26
C LYS A 44 -4.61 -7.70 -7.56
N ILE A 45 -4.32 -7.83 -6.27
CA ILE A 45 -3.55 -6.84 -5.51
C ILE A 45 -2.14 -6.70 -6.10
N ILE A 46 -1.43 -7.80 -6.29
CA ILE A 46 -0.09 -7.81 -6.89
C ILE A 46 -0.13 -7.13 -8.27
N ARG A 47 -1.12 -7.45 -9.12
CA ARG A 47 -1.26 -6.82 -10.43
C ARG A 47 -1.44 -5.30 -10.33
N LYS A 48 -2.23 -4.80 -9.37
CA LYS A 48 -2.38 -3.36 -9.15
C LYS A 48 -1.04 -2.71 -8.76
N LEU A 49 -0.27 -3.36 -7.88
CA LEU A 49 1.06 -2.89 -7.48
C LEU A 49 2.06 -2.90 -8.65
N VAL A 50 1.97 -3.89 -9.55
CA VAL A 50 2.80 -3.96 -10.77
C VAL A 50 2.44 -2.83 -11.73
N VAL A 51 1.15 -2.59 -11.97
CA VAL A 51 0.69 -1.48 -12.84
C VAL A 51 1.12 -0.11 -12.30
N ALA A 52 1.23 0.02 -10.97
CA ALA A 52 1.69 1.24 -10.32
C ALA A 52 3.23 1.34 -10.17
N ASP A 53 3.99 0.42 -10.78
CA ASP A 53 5.47 0.37 -10.70
C ASP A 53 6.01 0.33 -9.25
N LEU A 54 5.27 -0.33 -8.37
CA LEU A 54 5.72 -0.61 -7.00
C LEU A 54 6.33 -2.01 -6.87
N VAL A 55 5.91 -2.92 -7.75
CA VAL A 55 6.31 -4.33 -7.78
C VAL A 55 6.67 -4.71 -9.21
N ALA A 56 7.76 -5.45 -9.38
CA ALA A 56 8.15 -6.09 -10.63
C ALA A 56 7.83 -7.59 -10.57
N SER A 57 7.38 -8.16 -11.70
CA SER A 57 7.06 -9.58 -11.84
C SER A 57 8.03 -10.25 -12.81
N THR A 58 8.57 -11.39 -12.43
CA THR A 58 9.45 -12.22 -13.25
C THR A 58 8.75 -13.56 -13.53
N SER A 59 8.71 -13.96 -14.81
CA SER A 59 8.11 -15.22 -15.26
C SER A 59 9.12 -16.39 -15.21
N GLY A 60 8.62 -17.63 -15.21
CA GLY A 60 9.42 -18.85 -15.28
C GLY A 60 9.46 -19.65 -13.99
N ASN A 61 10.21 -20.77 -13.98
CA ASN A 61 10.27 -21.71 -12.84
C ASN A 61 10.84 -21.07 -11.56
N ASN A 62 11.71 -20.07 -11.69
CA ASN A 62 12.24 -19.27 -10.59
C ASN A 62 11.57 -17.88 -10.54
N GLY A 63 10.36 -17.76 -11.10
CA GLY A 63 9.60 -16.53 -11.17
C GLY A 63 8.99 -16.13 -9.83
N GLY A 64 8.50 -14.92 -9.79
CA GLY A 64 7.86 -14.36 -8.60
C GLY A 64 7.76 -12.85 -8.72
N VAL A 65 7.70 -12.19 -7.59
CA VAL A 65 7.60 -10.73 -7.51
C VAL A 65 8.66 -10.16 -6.57
N GLN A 66 9.09 -8.94 -6.87
CA GLN A 66 10.05 -8.18 -6.07
C GLN A 66 9.65 -6.70 -6.08
N LEU A 67 10.23 -5.87 -5.23
CA LEU A 67 10.03 -4.43 -5.34
C LEU A 67 10.61 -3.93 -6.67
N ALA A 68 9.87 -3.06 -7.36
CA ALA A 68 10.34 -2.39 -8.58
C ALA A 68 11.34 -1.27 -8.28
N ARG A 69 11.26 -0.70 -7.07
CA ARG A 69 12.13 0.37 -6.58
C ARG A 69 12.36 0.27 -5.08
N SER A 70 13.34 1.01 -4.58
CA SER A 70 13.71 0.98 -3.16
C SER A 70 12.54 1.33 -2.23
N PRO A 71 12.36 0.63 -1.08
CA PRO A 71 11.30 0.91 -0.12
C PRO A 71 11.41 2.32 0.50
N GLU A 72 12.59 2.96 0.46
CA GLU A 72 12.80 4.35 0.84
C GLU A 72 12.11 5.34 -0.10
N THR A 73 11.83 4.94 -1.33
CA THR A 73 11.17 5.78 -2.34
C THR A 73 9.66 5.54 -2.45
N ILE A 74 9.17 4.40 -1.95
CA ILE A 74 7.75 4.05 -1.98
C ILE A 74 7.04 4.73 -0.80
N SER A 75 6.03 5.54 -1.08
CA SER A 75 5.20 6.20 -0.06
C SER A 75 3.87 5.46 0.18
N ILE A 76 3.25 5.73 1.33
CA ILE A 76 1.88 5.27 1.61
C ILE A 76 0.90 5.85 0.58
N LYS A 77 1.12 7.09 0.10
CA LYS A 77 0.35 7.67 -1.00
C LYS A 77 0.37 6.78 -2.25
N ASP A 78 1.57 6.29 -2.64
CA ASP A 78 1.71 5.43 -3.83
C ASP A 78 0.86 4.16 -3.69
N VAL A 79 0.86 3.56 -2.49
CA VAL A 79 0.07 2.35 -2.21
C VAL A 79 -1.44 2.65 -2.26
N VAL A 80 -1.86 3.77 -1.66
CA VAL A 80 -3.27 4.20 -1.71
C VAL A 80 -3.72 4.38 -3.15
N LEU A 81 -2.98 5.15 -3.94
CA LEU A 81 -3.34 5.40 -5.34
C LEU A 81 -3.32 4.14 -6.20
N ALA A 82 -2.40 3.20 -5.94
CA ALA A 82 -2.36 1.91 -6.62
C ALA A 82 -3.61 1.06 -6.35
N ILE A 83 -4.11 1.08 -5.12
CA ILE A 83 -5.19 0.20 -4.67
C ILE A 83 -6.56 0.83 -4.87
N GLU A 84 -6.75 2.07 -4.44
CA GLU A 84 -8.04 2.77 -4.46
C GLU A 84 -8.27 3.56 -5.77
N GLY A 85 -7.18 3.92 -6.46
CA GLY A 85 -7.23 4.86 -7.58
C GLY A 85 -7.18 6.32 -7.13
N PRO A 86 -7.52 7.25 -8.02
CA PRO A 86 -7.58 8.67 -7.69
C PRO A 86 -8.55 8.95 -6.54
N LEU A 87 -8.13 9.81 -5.62
CA LEU A 87 -8.93 10.18 -4.45
C LEU A 87 -9.91 11.29 -4.81
N HIS A 88 -11.20 11.03 -4.56
CA HIS A 88 -12.28 12.01 -4.65
C HIS A 88 -13.27 11.73 -3.50
N THR A 89 -13.11 12.45 -2.40
CA THR A 89 -13.92 12.18 -1.19
C THR A 89 -15.32 12.79 -1.27
N PHE A 90 -15.52 13.78 -2.11
CA PHE A 90 -16.84 14.35 -2.37
C PHE A 90 -17.34 13.93 -3.77
N PRO A 91 -18.24 12.95 -3.89
CA PRO A 91 -18.91 12.65 -5.15
C PRO A 91 -20.05 13.65 -5.35
N ASP A 92 -19.96 14.48 -6.39
CA ASP A 92 -21.11 15.30 -6.79
C ASP A 92 -22.23 14.38 -7.29
N ARG A 93 -23.42 14.55 -6.72
CA ARG A 93 -24.63 13.78 -7.02
C ARG A 93 -25.75 14.65 -7.61
N GLY A 94 -25.46 15.89 -7.98
CA GLY A 94 -26.42 16.82 -8.57
C GLY A 94 -27.49 17.34 -7.63
N TYR A 95 -27.30 17.24 -6.30
CA TYR A 95 -28.32 17.75 -5.36
C TYR A 95 -28.40 19.28 -5.37
N PHE A 96 -27.30 20.00 -5.64
CA PHE A 96 -27.34 21.44 -5.83
C PHE A 96 -28.21 21.84 -7.02
N ASP A 97 -28.11 21.11 -8.13
CA ASP A 97 -28.95 21.33 -9.32
C ASP A 97 -30.42 21.10 -9.03
N GLN A 98 -30.75 20.11 -8.20
CA GLN A 98 -32.14 19.83 -7.83
C GLN A 98 -32.73 20.90 -6.92
N VAL A 99 -31.97 21.36 -5.92
CA VAL A 99 -32.41 22.34 -4.93
C VAL A 99 -32.56 23.74 -5.56
N PHE A 100 -31.59 24.12 -6.41
CA PHE A 100 -31.51 25.44 -7.04
C PHE A 100 -31.88 25.42 -8.53
N LYS A 101 -32.76 24.49 -8.94
CA LYS A 101 -33.17 24.30 -10.33
C LYS A 101 -33.64 25.56 -11.05
N ASP A 102 -34.20 26.50 -10.28
CA ASP A 102 -34.74 27.79 -10.79
C ASP A 102 -33.63 28.88 -10.86
N VAL A 103 -32.41 28.61 -10.30
CA VAL A 103 -31.29 29.55 -10.21
C VAL A 103 -29.99 28.81 -10.47
N GLN A 104 -29.77 28.32 -11.69
CA GLN A 104 -28.60 27.49 -12.07
C GLN A 104 -27.23 28.07 -11.67
N PRO A 105 -26.97 29.41 -11.78
CA PRO A 105 -25.68 29.95 -11.32
C PRO A 105 -25.40 29.72 -9.82
N VAL A 106 -26.43 29.60 -8.98
CA VAL A 106 -26.27 29.29 -7.55
C VAL A 106 -25.95 27.82 -7.33
N ALA A 107 -26.56 26.92 -8.13
CA ALA A 107 -26.26 25.50 -8.12
C ALA A 107 -24.80 25.24 -8.51
N ASP A 108 -24.37 25.82 -9.62
CA ASP A 108 -23.00 25.70 -10.15
C ASP A 108 -21.96 26.22 -9.15
N GLU A 109 -22.21 27.36 -8.53
CA GLU A 109 -21.31 27.94 -7.52
C GLU A 109 -21.26 27.10 -6.25
N GLY A 110 -22.40 26.61 -5.77
CA GLY A 110 -22.49 25.72 -4.61
C GLY A 110 -21.68 24.45 -4.81
N THR A 111 -21.81 23.81 -5.96
CA THR A 111 -21.01 22.63 -6.34
C THR A 111 -19.52 22.92 -6.39
N LYS A 112 -19.11 24.04 -7.01
CA LYS A 112 -17.70 24.46 -7.08
C LYS A 112 -17.10 24.70 -5.70
N VAL A 113 -17.79 25.41 -4.83
CA VAL A 113 -17.32 25.72 -3.48
C VAL A 113 -17.08 24.44 -2.69
N VAL A 114 -18.06 23.54 -2.66
CA VAL A 114 -17.94 22.28 -1.92
C VAL A 114 -16.87 21.37 -2.52
N ASN A 115 -16.83 21.21 -3.84
CA ASN A 115 -15.76 20.47 -4.52
C ASN A 115 -14.36 21.06 -4.22
N GLY A 116 -14.25 22.38 -4.19
CA GLY A 116 -12.99 23.06 -3.85
C GLY A 116 -12.49 22.72 -2.46
N ILE A 117 -13.39 22.74 -1.46
CA ILE A 117 -13.06 22.39 -0.07
C ILE A 117 -12.55 20.93 0.03
N PHE A 118 -13.29 19.99 -0.53
CA PHE A 118 -12.93 18.57 -0.45
C PHE A 118 -11.69 18.24 -1.28
N SER A 119 -11.52 18.84 -2.47
CA SER A 119 -10.30 18.67 -3.27
C SER A 119 -9.07 19.17 -2.53
N GLN A 120 -9.16 20.27 -1.79
CA GLN A 120 -8.05 20.77 -0.97
C GLN A 120 -7.75 19.81 0.19
N ALA A 121 -8.78 19.27 0.86
CA ALA A 121 -8.62 18.28 1.92
C ALA A 121 -7.96 16.99 1.40
N ASP A 122 -8.41 16.49 0.24
CA ASP A 122 -7.83 15.33 -0.43
C ASP A 122 -6.34 15.55 -0.76
N GLN A 123 -6.00 16.76 -1.21
CA GLN A 123 -4.63 17.13 -1.54
C GLN A 123 -3.72 17.14 -0.31
N LEU A 124 -4.15 17.77 0.79
CA LEU A 124 -3.42 17.78 2.06
C LEU A 124 -3.21 16.37 2.61
N TRP A 125 -4.22 15.52 2.52
CA TRP A 125 -4.13 14.12 2.96
C TRP A 125 -3.11 13.34 2.12
N LEU A 126 -3.15 13.46 0.79
CA LEU A 126 -2.20 12.81 -0.10
C LEU A 126 -0.78 13.36 0.07
N GLU A 127 -0.61 14.65 0.34
CA GLU A 127 0.69 15.26 0.62
C GLU A 127 1.29 14.69 1.91
N PHE A 128 0.52 14.63 3.00
CA PHE A 128 0.96 13.99 4.23
C PHE A 128 1.42 12.54 3.99
N LEU A 129 0.64 11.74 3.27
CA LEU A 129 0.96 10.34 2.97
C LEU A 129 2.17 10.19 2.03
N SER A 130 2.49 11.19 1.22
CA SER A 130 3.66 11.17 0.35
C SER A 130 4.98 11.21 1.13
N GLY A 131 4.96 11.83 2.31
CA GLY A 131 6.08 11.85 3.25
C GLY A 131 6.27 10.53 4.02
N GLN A 132 5.24 9.69 4.11
CA GLN A 132 5.29 8.43 4.85
C GLN A 132 5.85 7.31 3.97
N LYS A 133 7.09 6.87 4.23
CA LYS A 133 7.76 5.85 3.40
C LYS A 133 7.60 4.46 3.98
N ILE A 134 7.48 3.46 3.09
CA ILE A 134 7.39 2.04 3.47
C ILE A 134 8.62 1.61 4.30
N ALA A 135 9.80 2.10 3.97
CA ALA A 135 11.01 1.80 4.74
C ALA A 135 10.93 2.31 6.19
N ALA A 136 10.42 3.54 6.41
CA ALA A 136 10.23 4.08 7.75
C ALA A 136 9.20 3.25 8.53
N LEU A 137 8.04 2.96 7.90
CA LEU A 137 7.01 2.10 8.49
C LEU A 137 7.58 0.75 8.95
N ILE A 138 8.41 0.09 8.13
CA ILE A 138 9.00 -1.21 8.46
C ILE A 138 9.97 -1.07 9.63
N LYS A 139 10.82 -0.05 9.63
CA LYS A 139 11.77 0.20 10.71
C LYS A 139 11.07 0.45 12.04
N ASP A 140 10.00 1.24 12.04
CA ASP A 140 9.19 1.52 13.22
C ASP A 140 8.43 0.26 13.69
N LEU A 141 7.80 -0.46 12.76
CA LEU A 141 7.06 -1.70 13.04
C LEU A 141 7.95 -2.77 13.70
N LEU A 142 9.17 -2.95 13.20
CA LEU A 142 10.10 -3.97 13.66
C LEU A 142 11.06 -3.48 14.75
N ALA A 143 10.99 -2.20 15.13
CA ALA A 143 11.90 -1.53 16.07
C ALA A 143 13.39 -1.74 15.69
N VAL A 144 13.71 -1.53 14.39
CA VAL A 144 15.06 -1.75 13.84
C VAL A 144 15.57 -0.51 13.11
N SER A 145 16.89 -0.29 13.13
CA SER A 145 17.54 0.78 12.36
C SER A 145 17.73 0.42 10.89
N GLN A 146 17.82 -0.87 10.58
CA GLN A 146 17.98 -1.40 9.22
C GLN A 146 16.92 -2.47 8.94
N ILE A 147 16.36 -2.45 7.73
CA ILE A 147 15.38 -3.45 7.30
C ILE A 147 16.08 -4.82 7.25
N PRO A 148 15.58 -5.84 7.94
CA PRO A 148 16.16 -7.17 7.91
C PRO A 148 15.96 -7.82 6.54
N VAL A 149 16.95 -8.59 6.09
CA VAL A 149 16.91 -9.35 4.84
C VAL A 149 16.68 -10.82 5.16
N LEU A 150 15.56 -11.35 4.69
CA LEU A 150 15.08 -12.71 4.93
C LEU A 150 14.87 -13.44 3.59
N ASN A 151 14.95 -14.75 3.59
CA ASN A 151 14.46 -15.56 2.46
C ASN A 151 13.11 -16.19 2.81
N TRP A 152 12.02 -15.50 2.44
CA TRP A 152 10.67 -15.95 2.72
C TRP A 152 10.27 -17.23 1.99
N ASN A 153 10.92 -17.55 0.85
CA ASN A 153 10.68 -18.81 0.12
C ASN A 153 11.25 -20.04 0.86
N ASN A 154 12.17 -19.82 1.80
CA ASN A 154 12.78 -20.90 2.57
C ASN A 154 12.14 -21.01 3.96
N GLN A 155 11.78 -22.21 4.38
CA GLN A 155 11.20 -22.50 5.70
C GLN A 155 12.25 -23.03 6.70
N SER A 156 13.54 -22.72 6.53
CA SER A 156 14.62 -23.20 7.37
C SER A 156 14.60 -22.64 8.81
N GLU A 157 15.24 -23.35 9.72
CA GLU A 157 15.42 -22.94 11.14
C GLU A 157 16.14 -21.58 11.28
N ASP A 158 16.99 -21.23 10.33
CA ASP A 158 17.71 -19.95 10.30
C ASP A 158 16.76 -18.74 10.18
N LYS A 159 15.70 -18.85 9.37
CA LYS A 159 14.65 -17.81 9.30
C LYS A 159 13.92 -17.64 10.65
N MET A 160 13.64 -18.74 11.33
CA MET A 160 12.98 -18.68 12.64
C MET A 160 13.89 -18.02 13.69
N GLY A 161 15.20 -18.29 13.63
CA GLY A 161 16.20 -17.63 14.48
C GLY A 161 16.20 -16.10 14.25
N GLN A 162 16.21 -15.65 13.01
CA GLN A 162 16.19 -14.22 12.65
C GLN A 162 14.87 -13.55 13.10
N LEU A 163 13.72 -14.19 12.90
CA LEU A 163 12.42 -13.66 13.37
C LEU A 163 12.37 -13.57 14.90
N ASN A 164 12.90 -14.55 15.62
CA ASN A 164 12.98 -14.52 17.07
C ASN A 164 13.90 -13.40 17.59
N GLN A 165 14.99 -13.09 16.90
CA GLN A 165 15.84 -11.93 17.24
C GLN A 165 15.08 -10.60 17.05
N ILE A 166 14.30 -10.46 15.98
CA ILE A 166 13.45 -9.28 15.76
C ILE A 166 12.43 -9.15 16.89
N LEU A 167 11.74 -10.24 17.24
CA LEU A 167 10.76 -10.27 18.32
C LEU A 167 11.37 -9.92 19.68
N ALA A 168 12.60 -10.39 19.96
CA ALA A 168 13.31 -10.06 21.19
C ALA A 168 13.60 -8.55 21.28
N ARG A 169 14.07 -7.93 20.18
CA ARG A 169 14.31 -6.48 20.11
C ARG A 169 13.05 -5.65 20.33
N MET A 170 11.92 -6.04 19.72
CA MET A 170 10.63 -5.37 19.90
C MET A 170 10.14 -5.40 21.35
N ARG A 171 10.45 -6.49 22.11
CA ARG A 171 10.09 -6.61 23.53
C ARG A 171 10.92 -5.71 24.45
N THR A 172 12.16 -5.40 24.07
CA THR A 172 13.06 -4.54 24.84
C THR A 172 12.91 -3.05 24.51
N ALA A 173 12.23 -2.69 23.41
CA ALA A 173 11.99 -1.33 22.96
C ALA A 173 10.70 -0.71 23.53
N LYS A 174 9.92 -1.45 24.33
CA LYS A 174 8.75 -0.98 25.10
C LYS A 174 9.12 -0.71 26.54
#